data_5f491de563eee35641f44cc7bb1f9ca0
#
_entry.id   5f491de563eee35641f44cc7bb1f9ca0
#
_cell.length_a   1.000
_cell.length_b   1.000
_cell.length_c   1.000
_cell.angle_alpha   90.00
_cell.angle_beta   90.00
_cell.angle_gamma   90.00
#
_symmetry.space_group_name_H-M   'P 1'
#
loop_
_entity.id
_entity.type
_entity.pdbx_description
1 polymer ?
#
loop_
_entity_poly.entity_id
_entity_poly.type
_entity_poly.pdbx_seq_one_letter_code
_entity_poly.pdbx_strand_id
1 'polypeptide(L)'
;MTEELQSLVDSIEAEAQRDRPAADTPEIGIVMGSDSDLDVMAGSEEGRPGAYDALTELGFAEQTSYENPPEARFTFETYVVSAHRTPGLMYTYAETAADRGLDVVIAGAGGKSADLPNMTASIAYPLPVIGVPVQEKSVDSVIGMP
;
A
#
# COMPACT_ATOMS: atom_id res chain seq x y z
N MET A 1 13.85 -14.29 -7.31
CA MET A 1 13.68 -13.13 -6.39
C MET A 1 15.05 -12.73 -5.87
N THR A 2 15.32 -11.44 -5.83
CA THR A 2 16.60 -10.93 -5.32
C THR A 2 16.67 -11.09 -3.80
N GLU A 3 17.88 -11.02 -3.24
CA GLU A 3 18.05 -11.08 -1.78
C GLU A 3 17.33 -9.92 -1.07
N GLU A 4 17.31 -8.73 -1.70
CA GLU A 4 16.64 -7.57 -1.15
C GLU A 4 15.12 -7.78 -1.07
N LEU A 5 14.53 -8.34 -2.13
CA LEU A 5 13.11 -8.65 -2.15
C LEU A 5 12.76 -9.74 -1.15
N GLN A 6 13.60 -10.77 -1.06
CA GLN A 6 13.37 -11.85 -0.08
C GLN A 6 13.48 -11.32 1.34
N SER A 7 14.42 -10.43 1.60
CA SER A 7 14.59 -9.82 2.91
C SER A 7 13.35 -8.99 3.29
N LEU A 8 12.77 -8.26 2.33
CA LEU A 8 11.57 -7.48 2.56
C LEU A 8 10.36 -8.38 2.82
N VAL A 9 10.21 -9.46 2.03
CA VAL A 9 9.15 -10.45 2.25
C VAL A 9 9.26 -11.05 3.65
N ASP A 10 10.47 -11.46 4.05
CA ASP A 10 10.72 -12.04 5.37
C ASP A 10 10.39 -11.06 6.49
N SER A 11 10.71 -9.79 6.29
CA SER A 11 10.43 -8.73 7.26
C SER A 11 8.92 -8.53 7.45
N ILE A 12 8.17 -8.51 6.35
CA ILE A 12 6.72 -8.37 6.40
C ILE A 12 6.08 -9.59 7.08
N GLU A 13 6.53 -10.79 6.75
CA GLU A 13 6.03 -12.01 7.39
C GLU A 13 6.33 -12.02 8.89
N ALA A 14 7.52 -11.55 9.28
CA ALA A 14 7.89 -11.47 10.69
C ALA A 14 6.98 -10.50 11.46
N GLU A 15 6.64 -9.37 10.87
CA GLU A 15 5.72 -8.43 11.51
C GLU A 15 4.32 -9.02 11.68
N ALA A 16 3.87 -9.84 10.74
CA ALA A 16 2.58 -10.51 10.85
C ALA A 16 2.53 -11.52 12.01
N GLN A 17 3.67 -12.04 12.44
CA GLN A 17 3.77 -12.99 13.53
C GLN A 17 3.92 -12.33 14.91
N ARG A 18 4.21 -11.05 14.94
CA ARG A 18 4.44 -10.34 16.21
C ARG A 18 3.12 -9.98 16.88
N ASP A 19 3.13 -10.13 18.21
CA ASP A 19 2.01 -9.70 19.05
C ASP A 19 2.25 -8.24 19.44
N ARG A 20 1.63 -7.31 18.72
CA ARG A 20 1.79 -5.89 18.96
C ARG A 20 0.44 -5.25 19.31
N PRO A 21 0.44 -4.24 20.21
CA PRO A 21 -0.77 -3.47 20.46
C PRO A 21 -1.22 -2.77 19.16
N ALA A 22 -2.52 -2.64 18.98
CA ALA A 22 -3.09 -1.96 17.81
C ALA A 22 -2.57 -0.52 17.67
N ALA A 23 -2.23 0.13 18.80
CA ALA A 23 -1.69 1.48 18.79
C ALA A 23 -0.30 1.57 18.13
N ASP A 24 0.41 0.47 18.00
CA ASP A 24 1.77 0.43 17.45
C ASP A 24 1.81 -0.04 15.99
N THR A 25 0.67 -0.28 15.38
CA THR A 25 0.57 -0.77 14.00
C THR A 25 -0.21 0.20 13.13
N PRO A 26 0.14 0.33 11.84
CA PRO A 26 -0.62 1.21 10.95
C PRO A 26 -2.00 0.63 10.65
N GLU A 27 -2.99 1.52 10.51
CA GLU A 27 -4.36 1.17 10.16
C GLU A 27 -4.58 1.15 8.66
N ILE A 28 -3.79 1.94 7.92
CA ILE A 28 -3.95 2.10 6.47
C ILE A 28 -2.67 1.72 5.78
N GLY A 29 -2.79 0.88 4.75
CA GLY A 29 -1.67 0.57 3.86
C GLY A 29 -1.86 1.27 2.52
N ILE A 30 -0.78 1.85 2.00
CA ILE A 30 -0.76 2.45 0.68
C ILE A 30 0.21 1.64 -0.17
N VAL A 31 -0.26 1.10 -1.28
CA VAL A 31 0.59 0.33 -2.20
C VAL A 31 0.50 0.91 -3.61
N MET A 32 1.62 0.85 -4.31
CA MET A 32 1.74 1.32 -5.69
C MET A 32 2.72 0.44 -6.44
N GLY A 33 2.56 0.32 -7.74
CA GLY A 33 3.37 -0.58 -8.55
C GLY A 33 4.76 -0.04 -8.90
N SER A 34 5.00 1.25 -8.69
CA SER A 34 6.27 1.90 -9.01
C SER A 34 6.42 3.17 -8.18
N ASP A 35 7.66 3.54 -7.85
CA ASP A 35 7.95 4.84 -7.21
C ASP A 35 7.51 6.01 -8.08
N SER A 36 7.39 5.83 -9.39
CA SER A 36 6.88 6.88 -10.27
C SER A 36 5.43 7.23 -9.99
N ASP A 37 4.69 6.38 -9.29
CA ASP A 37 3.31 6.64 -8.89
C ASP A 37 3.20 7.47 -7.62
N LEU A 38 4.32 7.72 -6.95
CA LEU A 38 4.34 8.39 -5.66
C LEU A 38 3.72 9.79 -5.71
N ASP A 39 3.98 10.54 -6.79
CA ASP A 39 3.42 11.89 -6.93
C ASP A 39 1.89 11.90 -6.88
N VAL A 40 1.26 10.89 -7.46
CA VAL A 40 -0.20 10.78 -7.42
C VAL A 40 -0.67 10.26 -6.07
N MET A 41 0.00 9.26 -5.54
CA MET A 41 -0.41 8.62 -4.29
C MET A 41 -0.14 9.50 -3.06
N ALA A 42 0.99 10.17 -3.04
CA ALA A 42 1.35 11.04 -1.90
C ALA A 42 0.79 12.46 -2.04
N GLY A 43 0.80 12.98 -3.26
CA GLY A 43 0.51 14.37 -3.55
C GLY A 43 1.68 14.99 -4.29
N SER A 44 1.42 15.85 -5.26
CA SER A 44 2.47 16.43 -6.09
C SER A 44 2.90 17.79 -5.60
N GLU A 45 4.12 18.18 -5.97
CA GLU A 45 4.66 19.53 -5.71
C GLU A 45 3.84 20.62 -6.42
N GLU A 46 3.08 20.24 -7.45
CA GLU A 46 2.21 21.15 -8.18
C GLU A 46 0.87 21.39 -7.47
N GLY A 47 0.71 20.89 -6.25
CA GLY A 47 -0.47 21.14 -5.44
C GLY A 47 -1.63 20.18 -5.67
N ARG A 48 -1.44 19.11 -6.42
CA ARG A 48 -2.46 18.07 -6.56
C ARG A 48 -2.45 17.19 -5.30
N PRO A 49 -3.56 17.11 -4.55
CA PRO A 49 -3.58 16.31 -3.32
C PRO A 49 -3.54 14.83 -3.62
N GLY A 50 -2.90 14.07 -2.73
CA GLY A 50 -2.87 12.62 -2.77
C GLY A 50 -3.29 12.04 -1.44
N ALA A 51 -3.15 10.73 -1.29
CA ALA A 51 -3.56 10.03 -0.07
C ALA A 51 -2.79 10.52 1.16
N TYR A 52 -1.50 10.80 1.02
CA TYR A 52 -0.70 11.31 2.15
C TYR A 52 -1.25 12.63 2.67
N ASP A 53 -1.55 13.55 1.76
CA ASP A 53 -2.09 14.86 2.14
C ASP A 53 -3.42 14.70 2.87
N ALA A 54 -4.30 13.87 2.33
CA ALA A 54 -5.61 13.63 2.93
C ALA A 54 -5.49 13.00 4.31
N LEU A 55 -4.63 11.99 4.44
CA LEU A 55 -4.44 11.29 5.72
C LEU A 55 -3.78 12.21 6.75
N THR A 56 -2.78 12.99 6.35
CA THR A 56 -2.12 13.93 7.24
C THR A 56 -3.12 14.98 7.75
N GLU A 57 -3.97 15.48 6.88
CA GLU A 57 -5.00 16.44 7.25
C GLU A 57 -6.01 15.84 8.25
N LEU A 58 -6.25 14.54 8.16
CA LEU A 58 -7.11 13.83 9.10
C LEU A 58 -6.41 13.43 10.41
N GLY A 59 -5.13 13.76 10.55
CA GLY A 59 -4.38 13.46 11.77
C GLY A 59 -3.58 12.18 11.75
N PHE A 60 -3.49 11.49 10.61
CA PHE A 60 -2.65 10.30 10.46
C PHE A 60 -1.19 10.70 10.27
N ALA A 61 -0.27 9.89 10.76
CA ALA A 61 1.16 10.05 10.51
C ALA A 61 1.70 8.82 9.75
N GLU A 62 2.71 9.02 8.92
CA GLU A 62 3.37 7.90 8.24
C GLU A 62 4.20 7.11 9.23
N GLN A 63 4.04 5.78 9.20
CA GLN A 63 4.81 4.88 10.06
C GLN A 63 5.75 4.05 9.18
N THR A 64 7.05 4.25 9.38
CA THR A 64 8.09 3.56 8.62
C THR A 64 8.72 2.42 9.40
N SER A 65 8.42 2.31 10.68
CA SER A 65 8.97 1.27 11.55
C SER A 65 7.93 0.84 12.57
N TYR A 66 7.84 -0.44 12.81
CA TYR A 66 6.98 -0.99 13.86
C TYR A 66 7.64 -0.89 15.25
N GLU A 67 8.96 -0.71 15.28
CA GLU A 67 9.71 -0.60 16.54
C GLU A 67 9.66 0.80 17.13
N ASN A 68 9.51 1.81 16.27
CA ASN A 68 9.45 3.20 16.67
C ASN A 68 8.23 3.88 16.05
N PRO A 69 7.02 3.52 16.50
CA PRO A 69 5.80 4.14 15.95
C PRO A 69 5.76 5.63 16.27
N PRO A 70 5.24 6.46 15.37
CA PRO A 70 5.11 7.88 15.63
C PRO A 70 4.05 8.15 16.71
N GLU A 71 4.15 9.31 17.35
CA GLU A 71 3.16 9.75 18.33
C GLU A 71 1.90 10.27 17.61
N ALA A 72 1.10 9.36 17.10
CA ALA A 72 -0.15 9.68 16.44
C ALA A 72 -1.16 8.59 16.78
N ARG A 73 -2.43 8.98 16.87
CA ARG A 73 -3.48 8.01 17.15
C ARG A 73 -3.65 6.98 16.03
N PHE A 74 -3.48 7.45 14.78
CA PHE A 74 -3.60 6.60 13.61
C PHE A 74 -2.40 6.81 12.71
N THR A 75 -1.96 5.74 12.04
CA THR A 75 -0.80 5.79 11.15
C THR A 75 -1.10 5.07 9.84
N PHE A 76 -0.27 5.34 8.84
CA PHE A 76 -0.31 4.63 7.56
C PHE A 76 1.09 4.20 7.14
N GLU A 77 1.17 3.13 6.38
CA GLU A 77 2.43 2.64 5.80
C GLU A 77 2.35 2.71 4.28
N THR A 78 3.51 2.73 3.61
CA THR A 78 3.59 2.76 2.15
C THR A 78 4.58 1.71 1.67
N TYR A 79 4.19 0.94 0.66
CA TYR A 79 5.04 -0.04 0.00
C TYR A 79 4.90 0.05 -1.51
N VAL A 80 6.03 -0.14 -2.20
CA VAL A 80 6.03 -0.30 -3.65
C VAL A 80 5.99 -1.80 -3.93
N VAL A 81 4.86 -2.29 -4.43
CA VAL A 81 4.66 -3.69 -4.78
C VAL A 81 4.01 -3.76 -6.15
N SER A 82 4.47 -4.66 -6.99
CA SER A 82 3.96 -4.75 -8.36
C SER A 82 3.38 -6.14 -8.62
N ALA A 83 2.17 -6.16 -9.18
CA ALA A 83 1.53 -7.41 -9.58
C ALA A 83 2.32 -8.11 -10.69
N HIS A 84 3.04 -7.34 -11.52
CA HIS A 84 3.77 -7.88 -12.66
C HIS A 84 5.26 -8.11 -12.38
N ARG A 85 5.90 -7.21 -11.61
CA ARG A 85 7.34 -7.26 -11.38
C ARG A 85 7.73 -7.93 -10.07
N THR A 86 6.91 -7.77 -9.03
CA THR A 86 7.19 -8.34 -7.70
C THR A 86 5.94 -9.04 -7.16
N PRO A 87 5.42 -10.06 -7.88
CA PRO A 87 4.17 -10.71 -7.46
C PRO A 87 4.28 -11.41 -6.10
N GLY A 88 5.45 -11.95 -5.77
CA GLY A 88 5.66 -12.58 -4.47
C GLY A 88 5.55 -11.60 -3.32
N LEU A 89 6.13 -10.41 -3.49
CA LEU A 89 6.04 -9.34 -2.49
C LEU A 89 4.59 -8.84 -2.36
N MET A 90 3.92 -8.63 -3.48
CA MET A 90 2.52 -8.21 -3.50
C MET A 90 1.63 -9.23 -2.79
N TYR A 91 1.84 -10.51 -3.06
CA TYR A 91 1.08 -11.58 -2.42
C TYR A 91 1.28 -11.57 -0.90
N THR A 92 2.55 -11.50 -0.46
CA THR A 92 2.88 -11.48 0.97
C THR A 92 2.28 -10.25 1.66
N TYR A 93 2.36 -9.09 1.01
CA TYR A 93 1.77 -7.87 1.54
C TYR A 93 0.27 -8.05 1.78
N ALA A 94 -0.43 -8.51 0.75
CA ALA A 94 -1.88 -8.66 0.82
C ALA A 94 -2.32 -9.75 1.80
N GLU A 95 -1.61 -10.88 1.81
CA GLU A 95 -1.95 -12.00 2.69
C GLU A 95 -1.78 -11.65 4.17
N THR A 96 -0.76 -10.86 4.49
CA THR A 96 -0.45 -10.51 5.88
C THR A 96 -1.10 -9.21 6.35
N ALA A 97 -1.78 -8.49 5.48
CA ALA A 97 -2.27 -7.14 5.77
C ALA A 97 -3.12 -7.06 7.03
N ALA A 98 -4.11 -7.92 7.15
CA ALA A 98 -4.98 -7.94 8.34
C ALA A 98 -4.21 -8.31 9.61
N ASP A 99 -3.33 -9.31 9.52
CA ASP A 99 -2.53 -9.76 10.66
C ASP A 99 -1.55 -8.69 11.15
N ARG A 100 -1.12 -7.81 10.25
CA ARG A 100 -0.24 -6.69 10.61
C ARG A 100 -1.00 -5.47 11.16
N GLY A 101 -2.33 -5.56 11.25
CA GLY A 101 -3.15 -4.54 11.87
C GLY A 101 -3.84 -3.57 10.91
N LEU A 102 -3.72 -3.77 9.61
CA LEU A 102 -4.35 -2.87 8.64
C LEU A 102 -5.86 -3.06 8.61
N ASP A 103 -6.57 -1.95 8.49
CA ASP A 103 -8.03 -1.91 8.36
C ASP A 103 -8.47 -1.69 6.91
N VAL A 104 -7.62 -1.05 6.11
CA VAL A 104 -7.90 -0.76 4.69
C VAL A 104 -6.60 -0.58 3.94
N VAL A 105 -6.61 -0.95 2.66
CA VAL A 105 -5.46 -0.72 1.75
C VAL A 105 -5.92 0.20 0.62
N ILE A 106 -5.11 1.21 0.35
CA ILE A 106 -5.28 2.11 -0.80
C ILE A 106 -4.26 1.68 -1.84
N ALA A 107 -4.73 1.22 -3.00
CA ALA A 107 -3.87 0.64 -4.03
C ALA A 107 -3.92 1.45 -5.31
N GLY A 108 -2.77 1.86 -5.81
CA GLY A 108 -2.66 2.57 -7.08
C GLY A 108 -2.94 1.66 -8.27
N ALA A 109 -3.80 2.12 -9.17
CA ALA A 109 -4.13 1.41 -10.40
C ALA A 109 -3.56 2.16 -11.59
N GLY A 110 -2.63 1.52 -12.32
CA GLY A 110 -1.99 2.17 -13.44
C GLY A 110 -1.47 1.18 -14.46
N GLY A 111 -0.72 1.67 -15.42
CA GLY A 111 -0.22 0.84 -16.50
C GLY A 111 -1.31 0.45 -17.47
N LYS A 112 -1.45 -0.84 -17.74
CA LYS A 112 -2.42 -1.34 -18.72
C LYS A 112 -3.72 -1.84 -18.10
N SER A 113 -3.75 -2.00 -16.78
CA SER A 113 -4.94 -2.54 -16.10
C SER A 113 -4.92 -2.22 -14.62
N ALA A 114 -6.03 -2.49 -13.95
CA ALA A 114 -6.16 -2.32 -12.51
C ALA A 114 -5.77 -3.60 -11.74
N ASP A 115 -4.68 -4.25 -12.13
CA ASP A 115 -4.28 -5.53 -11.58
C ASP A 115 -3.90 -5.45 -10.10
N LEU A 116 -3.15 -4.43 -9.70
CA LEU A 116 -2.70 -4.31 -8.31
C LEU A 116 -3.88 -4.21 -7.34
N PRO A 117 -4.85 -3.29 -7.52
CA PRO A 117 -6.01 -3.26 -6.63
C PRO A 117 -6.82 -4.55 -6.65
N ASN A 118 -7.05 -5.12 -7.83
CA ASN A 118 -7.86 -6.32 -7.96
C ASN A 118 -7.22 -7.53 -7.29
N MET A 119 -5.94 -7.75 -7.52
CA MET A 119 -5.22 -8.88 -6.92
C MET A 119 -5.07 -8.70 -5.41
N THR A 120 -4.76 -7.48 -4.98
CA THR A 120 -4.64 -7.17 -3.56
C THR A 120 -5.98 -7.44 -2.85
N ALA A 121 -7.08 -6.98 -3.42
CA ALA A 121 -8.40 -7.20 -2.84
C ALA A 121 -8.77 -8.67 -2.75
N SER A 122 -8.43 -9.45 -3.78
CA SER A 122 -8.73 -10.88 -3.79
C SER A 122 -7.97 -11.64 -2.71
N ILE A 123 -6.70 -11.29 -2.50
CA ILE A 123 -5.84 -11.98 -1.53
C ILE A 123 -6.13 -11.50 -0.11
N ALA A 124 -6.34 -10.20 0.08
CA ALA A 124 -6.55 -9.60 1.40
C ALA A 124 -8.00 -9.73 1.89
N TYR A 125 -8.90 -10.27 1.08
CA TYR A 125 -10.32 -10.42 1.46
C TYR A 125 -10.46 -11.00 2.88
N PRO A 126 -11.33 -10.45 3.73
CA PRO A 126 -12.34 -9.42 3.45
C PRO A 126 -11.89 -7.97 3.72
N LEU A 127 -10.60 -7.72 3.81
CA LEU A 127 -10.07 -6.38 4.04
C LEU A 127 -10.42 -5.46 2.87
N PRO A 128 -11.02 -4.28 3.10
CA PRO A 128 -11.33 -3.36 2.02
C PRO A 128 -10.10 -2.84 1.30
N VAL A 129 -10.17 -2.78 -0.01
CA VAL A 129 -9.10 -2.21 -0.86
C VAL A 129 -9.72 -1.15 -1.76
N ILE A 130 -9.16 0.05 -1.70
CA ILE A 130 -9.62 1.19 -2.49
C ILE A 130 -8.64 1.40 -3.63
N GLY A 131 -9.14 1.30 -4.88
CA GLY A 131 -8.32 1.56 -6.06
C GLY A 131 -8.24 3.05 -6.37
N VAL A 132 -7.03 3.55 -6.62
CA VAL A 132 -6.80 4.94 -7.00
C VAL A 132 -6.19 4.97 -8.40
N PRO A 133 -6.81 5.64 -9.39
CA PRO A 133 -6.23 5.74 -10.71
C PRO A 133 -4.99 6.63 -10.69
N VAL A 134 -3.86 6.08 -11.15
CA VAL A 134 -2.57 6.78 -11.19
C VAL A 134 -2.07 7.00 -12.61
N GLN A 135 -2.68 6.35 -13.61
CA GLN A 135 -2.29 6.48 -15.00
C GLN A 135 -2.99 7.68 -15.62
N GLU A 136 -2.20 8.56 -16.24
CA GLU A 136 -2.72 9.80 -16.83
C GLU A 136 -3.16 9.66 -18.29
N LYS A 137 -2.68 8.63 -18.97
CA LYS A 137 -2.83 8.55 -20.42
C LYS A 137 -4.24 8.21 -20.87
N SER A 138 -4.93 7.35 -20.15
CA SER A 138 -6.20 6.81 -20.60
C SER A 138 -6.98 6.18 -19.46
N VAL A 139 -8.29 6.43 -19.44
CA VAL A 139 -9.19 5.76 -18.52
C VAL A 139 -9.20 4.25 -18.76
N ASP A 140 -9.07 3.85 -20.03
CA ASP A 140 -9.07 2.44 -20.40
C ASP A 140 -7.93 1.66 -19.75
N SER A 141 -6.76 2.29 -19.61
CA SER A 141 -5.63 1.67 -18.93
C SER A 141 -5.92 1.43 -17.45
N VAL A 142 -6.64 2.35 -16.82
CA VAL A 142 -6.93 2.29 -15.39
C VAL A 142 -8.00 1.25 -15.09
N ILE A 143 -9.05 1.18 -15.89
CA ILE A 143 -10.16 0.27 -15.63
C ILE A 143 -9.93 -1.15 -16.19
N GLY A 144 -8.78 -1.40 -16.75
CA GLY A 144 -8.43 -2.72 -17.24
C GLY A 144 -9.07 -3.13 -18.55
N MET A 145 -9.47 -2.16 -19.36
CA MET A 145 -10.02 -2.43 -20.69
C MET A 145 -8.95 -2.95 -21.62
N PRO A 146 -9.25 -3.95 -22.44
CA PRO A 146 -8.30 -4.46 -23.43
C PRO A 146 -7.95 -3.43 -24.49
#